data_4318ef55e4a42d95fa751767694f0515
#
_entry.id   4318ef55e4a42d95fa751767694f0515
#
_cell.length_a   1.000
_cell.length_b   1.000
_cell.length_c   1.000
_cell.angle_alpha   90.00
_cell.angle_beta   90.00
_cell.angle_gamma   90.00
#
_symmetry.space_group_name_H-M   'P 1'
#
loop_
_entity.id
_entity.type
_entity.pdbx_description
1 polymer ?
#
loop_
_entity_poly.entity_id
_entity_poly.type
_entity_poly.pdbx_seq_one_letter_code
_entity_poly.pdbx_strand_id
1 'polypeptide(L)'
;ALLHLTSDLIDEKRVERYLSIYETSSPSYIFMAGMDSCIRLIAEHGQQLFAEYRKRLMDFYGKTADLKYLHVMQNEDLSIEEAFDWDDSKLVIFAERAGMTGDELHQILLKKYHLQMEMVSGYYVLGMTSLMDEDEGLERLAGALHEIDAKVAEDVSNGNKILKNPT
;
A
#
# COMPACT_ATOMS: atom_id res chain seq x y z
N ALA A 1 11.80 5.43 15.40
CA ALA A 1 11.76 6.21 14.17
C ALA A 1 13.00 7.06 14.04
N LEU A 2 13.36 7.45 12.81
CA LEU A 2 14.47 8.35 12.49
C LEU A 2 13.89 9.59 11.81
N LEU A 3 14.37 10.77 12.21
CA LEU A 3 14.07 12.02 11.56
C LEU A 3 15.35 12.56 10.91
N HIS A 4 15.30 12.81 9.60
CA HIS A 4 16.40 13.45 8.88
C HIS A 4 16.01 14.88 8.54
N LEU A 5 16.87 15.83 8.88
CA LEU A 5 16.68 17.24 8.60
C LEU A 5 17.90 17.75 7.81
N THR A 6 17.67 18.15 6.55
CA THR A 6 18.73 18.58 5.62
C THR A 6 18.39 19.88 4.89
N SER A 7 17.45 20.66 5.42
CA SER A 7 16.96 21.88 4.77
C SER A 7 17.08 23.09 5.67
N ASP A 8 17.57 24.21 5.12
CA ASP A 8 17.61 25.51 5.79
C ASP A 8 16.23 26.20 5.90
N LEU A 9 15.21 25.62 5.25
CA LEU A 9 13.83 26.13 5.32
C LEU A 9 13.12 25.79 6.63
N ILE A 10 13.71 24.89 7.44
CA ILE A 10 13.13 24.39 8.68
C ILE A 10 14.01 24.79 9.85
N ASP A 11 13.44 25.44 10.84
CA ASP A 11 14.13 25.79 12.09
C ASP A 11 14.36 24.54 12.95
N GLU A 12 15.61 24.08 13.00
CA GLU A 12 16.04 22.91 13.75
C GLU A 12 15.66 22.99 15.24
N LYS A 13 15.83 24.14 15.88
CA LYS A 13 15.49 24.33 17.30
C LYS A 13 14.00 24.18 17.56
N ARG A 14 13.18 24.60 16.59
CA ARG A 14 11.73 24.42 16.67
C ARG A 14 11.34 22.97 16.56
N VAL A 15 12.01 22.22 15.67
CA VAL A 15 11.81 20.76 15.53
C VAL A 15 12.21 20.05 16.81
N GLU A 16 13.40 20.33 17.36
CA GLU A 16 13.86 19.76 18.64
C GLU A 16 12.87 20.00 19.78
N ARG A 17 12.34 21.22 19.86
CA ARG A 17 11.31 21.56 20.86
C ARG A 17 10.06 20.70 20.72
N TYR A 18 9.57 20.46 19.50
CA TYR A 18 8.40 19.63 19.30
C TYR A 18 8.70 18.15 19.55
N LEU A 19 9.86 17.66 19.14
CA LEU A 19 10.31 16.31 19.47
C LEU A 19 10.30 16.08 20.99
N SER A 20 10.86 17.01 21.78
CA SER A 20 10.88 16.89 23.25
C SER A 20 9.49 16.85 23.90
N ILE A 21 8.45 17.35 23.21
CA ILE A 21 7.05 17.31 23.69
C ILE A 21 6.38 15.98 23.34
N TYR A 22 6.66 15.44 22.15
CA TYR A 22 5.97 14.28 21.60
C TYR A 22 6.72 12.95 21.76
N GLU A 23 8.01 12.98 22.05
CA GLU A 23 8.79 11.76 22.29
C GLU A 23 8.43 11.10 23.62
N THR A 24 8.66 9.80 23.71
CA THR A 24 8.48 9.06 24.96
C THR A 24 9.64 9.33 25.91
N SER A 25 9.39 9.40 27.22
CA SER A 25 10.39 9.66 28.25
C SER A 25 11.41 8.51 28.44
N SER A 26 11.09 7.30 27.97
CA SER A 26 11.94 6.13 28.12
C SER A 26 12.23 5.49 26.75
N PRO A 27 13.48 5.49 26.28
CA PRO A 27 13.85 4.83 25.04
C PRO A 27 13.71 3.31 25.16
N SER A 28 13.15 2.69 24.13
CA SER A 28 13.10 1.23 24.02
C SER A 28 14.36 0.71 23.33
N TYR A 29 15.21 0.01 24.08
CA TYR A 29 16.42 -0.62 23.51
C TYR A 29 16.10 -1.67 22.45
N ILE A 30 14.95 -2.35 22.56
CA ILE A 30 14.51 -3.31 21.54
C ILE A 30 14.27 -2.61 20.20
N PHE A 31 13.56 -1.46 20.21
CA PHE A 31 13.36 -0.68 19.00
C PHE A 31 14.67 -0.08 18.46
N MET A 32 15.57 0.34 19.33
CA MET A 32 16.89 0.84 18.91
C MET A 32 17.72 -0.26 18.25
N ALA A 33 17.75 -1.46 18.83
CA ALA A 33 18.42 -2.62 18.24
C ALA A 33 17.79 -3.01 16.90
N GLY A 34 16.46 -2.96 16.78
CA GLY A 34 15.76 -3.20 15.51
C GLY A 34 16.13 -2.17 14.44
N MET A 35 16.22 -0.88 14.79
CA MET A 35 16.67 0.16 13.87
C MET A 35 18.12 -0.05 13.42
N ASP A 36 19.04 -0.37 14.33
CA ASP A 36 20.43 -0.65 13.99
C ASP A 36 20.55 -1.87 13.07
N SER A 37 19.82 -2.94 13.34
CA SER A 37 19.79 -4.13 12.50
C SER A 37 19.23 -3.85 11.10
N CYS A 38 18.18 -3.04 10.99
CA CYS A 38 17.61 -2.62 9.72
C CYS A 38 18.62 -1.79 8.90
N ILE A 39 19.30 -0.83 9.54
CA ILE A 39 20.31 0.02 8.88
C ILE A 39 21.46 -0.85 8.35
N ARG A 40 21.95 -1.81 9.13
CA ARG A 40 23.02 -2.74 8.70
C ARG A 40 22.57 -3.59 7.53
N LEU A 41 21.38 -4.18 7.60
CA LEU A 41 20.82 -4.98 6.50
C LEU A 41 20.76 -4.18 5.20
N ILE A 42 20.27 -2.94 5.27
CA ILE A 42 20.17 -2.06 4.10
C ILE A 42 21.57 -1.63 3.62
N ALA A 43 22.51 -1.35 4.51
CA ALA A 43 23.88 -0.98 4.12
C ALA A 43 24.62 -2.13 3.42
N GLU A 44 24.40 -3.38 3.83
CA GLU A 44 25.08 -4.56 3.31
C GLU A 44 24.38 -5.12 2.05
N HIS A 45 23.05 -5.14 2.03
CA HIS A 45 22.25 -5.85 1.02
C HIS A 45 21.19 -4.99 0.34
N GLY A 46 21.07 -3.71 0.68
CA GLY A 46 19.97 -2.84 0.25
C GLY A 46 19.80 -2.78 -1.27
N GLN A 47 20.89 -2.68 -2.03
CA GLN A 47 20.81 -2.59 -3.49
C GLN A 47 20.12 -3.82 -4.10
N GLN A 48 20.48 -5.02 -3.65
CA GLN A 48 19.86 -6.26 -4.11
C GLN A 48 18.41 -6.36 -3.63
N LEU A 49 18.16 -6.14 -2.34
CA LEU A 49 16.82 -6.24 -1.74
C LEU A 49 15.82 -5.28 -2.41
N PHE A 50 16.22 -4.03 -2.65
CA PHE A 50 15.35 -3.07 -3.33
C PHE A 50 15.11 -3.43 -4.80
N ALA A 51 16.11 -3.98 -5.50
CA ALA A 51 15.93 -4.42 -6.88
C ALA A 51 14.94 -5.59 -6.98
N GLU A 52 15.06 -6.58 -6.10
CA GLU A 52 14.14 -7.72 -6.02
C GLU A 52 12.74 -7.27 -5.61
N TYR A 53 12.62 -6.38 -4.63
CA TYR A 53 11.36 -5.82 -4.19
C TYR A 53 10.64 -5.05 -5.30
N ARG A 54 11.36 -4.18 -6.00
CA ARG A 54 10.80 -3.46 -7.15
C ARG A 54 10.30 -4.40 -8.23
N LYS A 55 11.04 -5.47 -8.51
CA LYS A 55 10.59 -6.49 -9.47
C LYS A 55 9.28 -7.12 -9.02
N ARG A 56 9.15 -7.51 -7.75
CA ARG A 56 7.91 -8.08 -7.20
C ARG A 56 6.72 -7.13 -7.34
N LEU A 57 6.93 -5.85 -7.05
CA LEU A 57 5.88 -4.83 -7.23
C LEU A 57 5.47 -4.69 -8.70
N MET A 58 6.43 -4.61 -9.62
CA MET A 58 6.13 -4.50 -11.05
C MET A 58 5.41 -5.75 -11.57
N ASP A 59 5.80 -6.93 -11.12
CA ASP A 59 5.12 -8.19 -11.44
C ASP A 59 3.66 -8.20 -10.92
N PHE A 60 3.42 -7.69 -9.71
CA PHE A 60 2.08 -7.53 -9.15
C PHE A 60 1.23 -6.55 -9.96
N TYR A 61 1.75 -5.36 -10.27
CA TYR A 61 1.06 -4.37 -11.09
C TYR A 61 0.74 -4.92 -12.48
N GLY A 62 1.69 -5.62 -13.10
CA GLY A 62 1.47 -6.28 -14.39
C GLY A 62 0.35 -7.33 -14.34
N LYS A 63 0.29 -8.13 -13.25
CA LYS A 63 -0.76 -9.14 -13.06
C LYS A 63 -2.14 -8.54 -12.81
N THR A 64 -2.22 -7.34 -12.26
CA THR A 64 -3.51 -6.69 -11.92
C THR A 64 -3.97 -5.66 -12.95
N ALA A 65 -3.20 -5.46 -14.02
CA ALA A 65 -3.48 -4.44 -15.04
C ALA A 65 -4.76 -4.71 -15.87
N ASP A 66 -5.23 -5.95 -15.96
CA ASP A 66 -6.41 -6.36 -16.74
C ASP A 66 -7.70 -6.44 -15.92
N LEU A 67 -7.68 -6.05 -14.64
CA LEU A 67 -8.88 -5.96 -13.81
C LEU A 67 -9.86 -4.94 -14.41
N LYS A 68 -11.16 -5.28 -14.42
CA LYS A 68 -12.21 -4.49 -15.06
C LYS A 68 -13.00 -3.62 -14.09
N TYR A 69 -13.27 -4.14 -12.93
CA TYR A 69 -14.12 -3.53 -11.90
C TYR A 69 -13.34 -3.08 -10.67
N LEU A 70 -12.28 -3.79 -10.33
CA LEU A 70 -11.29 -3.32 -9.37
C LEU A 70 -10.19 -2.58 -10.12
N HIS A 71 -9.55 -1.63 -9.45
CA HIS A 71 -8.44 -0.88 -10.03
C HIS A 71 -7.33 -0.71 -8.99
N VAL A 72 -6.12 -1.17 -9.34
CA VAL A 72 -4.90 -0.93 -8.54
C VAL A 72 -4.26 0.33 -9.10
N MET A 73 -4.25 1.38 -8.30
CA MET A 73 -3.75 2.70 -8.69
C MET A 73 -2.25 2.66 -8.99
N GLN A 74 -1.85 3.34 -10.06
CA GLN A 74 -0.47 3.47 -10.51
C GLN A 74 -0.11 4.95 -10.69
N ASN A 75 1.17 5.23 -10.83
CA ASN A 75 1.67 6.60 -11.02
C ASN A 75 1.05 7.29 -12.25
N GLU A 76 0.77 6.51 -13.31
CA GLU A 76 0.15 6.99 -14.55
C GLU A 76 -1.30 7.47 -14.37
N ASP A 77 -1.96 7.08 -13.28
CA ASP A 77 -3.31 7.53 -12.93
C ASP A 77 -3.33 8.96 -12.36
N LEU A 78 -2.16 9.47 -11.96
CA LEU A 78 -2.00 10.80 -11.36
C LEU A 78 -1.43 11.80 -12.37
N SER A 79 -1.94 13.03 -12.33
CA SER A 79 -1.26 14.14 -12.98
C SER A 79 -0.19 14.75 -12.05
N ILE A 80 0.85 15.36 -12.63
CA ILE A 80 1.90 16.04 -11.85
C ILE A 80 1.35 17.21 -11.02
N GLU A 81 0.19 17.72 -11.39
CA GLU A 81 -0.51 18.78 -10.64
C GLU A 81 -1.19 18.25 -9.37
N GLU A 82 -1.57 16.96 -9.37
CA GLU A 82 -2.25 16.31 -8.25
C GLU A 82 -1.27 15.70 -7.24
N ALA A 83 -0.16 15.15 -7.71
CA ALA A 83 0.86 14.57 -6.85
C ALA A 83 2.26 14.80 -7.40
N PHE A 84 3.18 15.21 -6.52
CA PHE A 84 4.59 15.41 -6.85
C PHE A 84 5.29 14.08 -7.19
N ASP A 85 4.96 13.02 -6.45
CA ASP A 85 5.56 11.70 -6.58
C ASP A 85 4.63 10.63 -6.01
N TRP A 86 4.87 9.39 -6.39
CA TRP A 86 4.09 8.21 -5.98
C TRP A 86 4.98 7.14 -5.37
N ASP A 87 4.53 6.53 -4.27
CA ASP A 87 5.20 5.40 -3.64
C ASP A 87 4.56 4.08 -4.07
N ASP A 88 5.17 3.38 -5.03
CA ASP A 88 4.70 2.10 -5.56
C ASP A 88 4.53 1.00 -4.48
N SER A 89 5.12 1.19 -3.30
CA SER A 89 4.98 0.26 -2.18
C SER A 89 3.63 0.35 -1.47
N LYS A 90 2.85 1.39 -1.76
CA LYS A 90 1.53 1.65 -1.20
C LYS A 90 0.45 1.23 -2.20
N LEU A 91 -0.05 0.02 -2.04
CA LEU A 91 -1.04 -0.56 -2.95
C LEU A 91 -2.42 0.02 -2.67
N VAL A 92 -2.84 1.02 -3.43
CA VAL A 92 -4.19 1.60 -3.34
C VAL A 92 -5.10 0.86 -4.32
N ILE A 93 -6.13 0.19 -3.80
CA ILE A 93 -7.03 -0.67 -4.58
C ILE A 93 -8.44 -0.10 -4.49
N PHE A 94 -8.94 0.41 -5.59
CA PHE A 94 -10.29 0.97 -5.71
C PHE A 94 -11.33 -0.10 -6.04
N ALA A 95 -12.49 -0.02 -5.39
CA ALA A 95 -13.64 -0.90 -5.58
C ALA A 95 -14.89 -0.17 -6.07
N GLU A 96 -14.82 1.12 -6.37
CA GLU A 96 -15.97 1.94 -6.76
C GLU A 96 -16.65 1.40 -8.02
N ARG A 97 -15.86 1.08 -9.07
CA ARG A 97 -16.40 0.48 -10.32
C ARG A 97 -17.01 -0.89 -10.09
N ALA A 98 -16.58 -1.61 -9.06
CA ALA A 98 -17.19 -2.85 -8.64
C ALA A 98 -18.49 -2.64 -7.86
N GLY A 99 -18.91 -1.39 -7.61
CA GLY A 99 -20.08 -1.05 -6.81
C GLY A 99 -19.96 -1.52 -5.36
N MET A 100 -18.73 -1.53 -4.82
CA MET A 100 -18.41 -1.90 -3.43
C MET A 100 -17.74 -0.72 -2.73
N THR A 101 -17.94 -0.64 -1.44
CA THR A 101 -17.15 0.24 -0.56
C THR A 101 -15.79 -0.39 -0.25
N GLY A 102 -14.83 0.42 0.21
CA GLY A 102 -13.55 -0.08 0.68
C GLY A 102 -13.72 -1.05 1.86
N ASP A 103 -14.68 -0.81 2.76
CA ASP A 103 -14.96 -1.74 3.87
C ASP A 103 -15.47 -3.10 3.39
N GLU A 104 -16.37 -3.14 2.43
CA GLU A 104 -16.84 -4.39 1.83
C GLU A 104 -15.69 -5.17 1.19
N LEU A 105 -14.83 -4.50 0.41
CA LEU A 105 -13.64 -5.12 -0.17
C LEU A 105 -12.71 -5.63 0.93
N HIS A 106 -12.43 -4.80 1.95
CA HIS A 106 -11.58 -5.19 3.08
C HIS A 106 -12.10 -6.44 3.80
N GLN A 107 -13.41 -6.49 4.09
CA GLN A 107 -14.02 -7.65 4.76
C GLN A 107 -13.92 -8.92 3.91
N ILE A 108 -14.06 -8.82 2.59
CA ILE A 108 -13.88 -9.96 1.68
C ILE A 108 -12.43 -10.44 1.71
N LEU A 109 -11.46 -9.52 1.54
CA LEU A 109 -10.03 -9.83 1.58
C LEU A 109 -9.63 -10.47 2.90
N LEU A 110 -10.09 -9.92 4.02
CA LEU A 110 -9.77 -10.42 5.36
C LEU A 110 -10.37 -11.79 5.63
N LYS A 111 -11.68 -11.97 5.42
CA LYS A 111 -12.40 -13.17 5.84
C LYS A 111 -12.22 -14.36 4.90
N LYS A 112 -12.17 -14.12 3.60
CA LYS A 112 -12.06 -15.18 2.60
C LYS A 112 -10.63 -15.50 2.22
N TYR A 113 -9.77 -14.47 2.10
CA TYR A 113 -8.41 -14.63 1.59
C TYR A 113 -7.33 -14.47 2.67
N HIS A 114 -7.71 -14.11 3.91
CA HIS A 114 -6.80 -13.87 5.04
C HIS A 114 -5.75 -12.80 4.71
N LEU A 115 -6.18 -11.74 4.01
CA LEU A 115 -5.37 -10.59 3.63
C LEU A 115 -5.83 -9.36 4.43
N GLN A 116 -4.98 -8.91 5.35
CA GLN A 116 -5.21 -7.71 6.15
C GLN A 116 -4.69 -6.48 5.41
N MET A 117 -5.56 -5.51 5.14
CA MET A 117 -5.18 -4.21 4.62
C MET A 117 -4.84 -3.25 5.76
N GLU A 118 -3.95 -2.30 5.49
CA GLU A 118 -3.50 -1.29 6.46
C GLU A 118 -4.61 -0.27 6.76
N MET A 119 -5.28 0.22 5.73
CA MET A 119 -6.29 1.26 5.86
C MET A 119 -7.45 1.01 4.91
N VAL A 120 -8.62 1.49 5.33
CA VAL A 120 -9.85 1.48 4.54
C VAL A 120 -10.41 2.91 4.51
N SER A 121 -10.83 3.39 3.36
CA SER A 121 -11.50 4.68 3.23
C SER A 121 -12.40 4.72 2.00
N GLY A 122 -13.62 5.25 2.15
CA GLY A 122 -14.54 5.43 1.04
C GLY A 122 -14.70 4.19 0.17
N TYR A 123 -14.13 4.22 -1.02
CA TYR A 123 -14.20 3.15 -2.02
C TYR A 123 -12.87 2.44 -2.27
N TYR A 124 -11.86 2.62 -1.41
CA TYR A 124 -10.58 1.98 -1.58
C TYR A 124 -10.05 1.34 -0.30
N VAL A 125 -9.11 0.44 -0.47
CA VAL A 125 -8.26 -0.12 0.57
C VAL A 125 -6.81 0.20 0.27
N LEU A 126 -6.00 0.33 1.32
CA LEU A 126 -4.56 0.54 1.23
C LEU A 126 -3.83 -0.69 1.77
N GLY A 127 -3.02 -1.32 0.93
CA GLY A 127 -2.03 -2.30 1.33
C GLY A 127 -0.66 -1.66 1.52
N MET A 128 0.02 -1.98 2.60
CA MET A 128 1.42 -1.61 2.79
C MET A 128 2.30 -2.82 2.54
N THR A 129 3.33 -2.64 1.75
CA THR A 129 4.32 -3.66 1.45
C THR A 129 5.71 -3.26 1.89
N SER A 130 6.62 -4.20 2.02
CA SER A 130 7.99 -3.99 2.47
C SER A 130 8.98 -4.89 1.72
N LEU A 131 10.27 -4.64 1.91
CA LEU A 131 11.34 -5.48 1.38
C LEU A 131 11.27 -6.95 1.82
N MET A 132 10.63 -7.20 2.97
CA MET A 132 10.57 -8.51 3.60
C MET A 132 9.31 -9.30 3.25
N ASP A 133 8.40 -8.72 2.45
CA ASP A 133 7.25 -9.46 1.95
C ASP A 133 7.70 -10.48 0.90
N GLU A 134 7.15 -11.68 1.01
CA GLU A 134 7.42 -12.78 0.10
C GLU A 134 6.50 -12.72 -1.13
N ASP A 135 6.93 -13.38 -2.21
CA ASP A 135 6.16 -13.45 -3.46
C ASP A 135 4.75 -14.03 -3.23
N GLU A 136 4.62 -15.00 -2.32
CA GLU A 136 3.34 -15.64 -1.99
C GLU A 136 2.26 -14.64 -1.55
N GLY A 137 2.62 -13.62 -0.77
CA GLY A 137 1.67 -12.60 -0.30
C GLY A 137 1.06 -11.79 -1.44
N LEU A 138 1.89 -11.31 -2.37
CA LEU A 138 1.47 -10.55 -3.54
C LEU A 138 0.72 -11.42 -4.56
N GLU A 139 1.16 -12.67 -4.77
CA GLU A 139 0.47 -13.64 -5.63
C GLU A 139 -0.95 -13.93 -5.11
N ARG A 140 -1.07 -14.16 -3.81
CA ARG A 140 -2.37 -14.39 -3.17
C ARG A 140 -3.28 -13.17 -3.26
N LEU A 141 -2.73 -11.96 -3.12
CA LEU A 141 -3.49 -10.73 -3.30
C LEU A 141 -3.97 -10.58 -4.76
N ALA A 142 -3.08 -10.76 -5.74
CA ALA A 142 -3.45 -10.69 -7.15
C ALA A 142 -4.54 -11.70 -7.49
N GLY A 143 -4.39 -12.96 -7.06
CA GLY A 143 -5.39 -14.01 -7.25
C GLY A 143 -6.74 -13.67 -6.61
N ALA A 144 -6.73 -13.13 -5.39
CA ALA A 144 -7.96 -12.69 -4.71
C ALA A 144 -8.67 -11.57 -5.47
N LEU A 145 -7.92 -10.57 -5.99
CA LEU A 145 -8.49 -9.47 -6.76
C LEU A 145 -9.12 -9.98 -8.05
N HIS A 146 -8.49 -10.91 -8.78
CA HIS A 146 -9.06 -11.52 -9.97
C HIS A 146 -10.34 -12.32 -9.68
N GLU A 147 -10.37 -13.11 -8.60
CA GLU A 147 -11.59 -13.85 -8.23
C GLU A 147 -12.74 -12.91 -7.87
N ILE A 148 -12.46 -11.81 -7.18
CA ILE A 148 -13.48 -10.81 -6.83
C ILE A 148 -13.97 -10.10 -8.09
N ASP A 149 -13.07 -9.68 -8.98
CA ASP A 149 -13.39 -9.00 -10.23
C ASP A 149 -14.24 -9.86 -11.14
N ALA A 150 -13.88 -11.14 -11.30
CA ALA A 150 -14.65 -12.12 -12.08
C ALA A 150 -16.05 -12.36 -11.51
N LYS A 151 -16.19 -12.41 -10.17
CA LYS A 151 -17.49 -12.55 -9.53
C LYS A 151 -18.37 -11.32 -9.76
N VAL A 152 -17.80 -10.12 -9.70
CA VAL A 152 -18.52 -8.88 -10.04
C VAL A 152 -18.98 -8.91 -11.49
N ALA A 153 -18.13 -9.37 -12.42
CA ALA A 153 -18.50 -9.52 -13.84
C ALA A 153 -19.69 -10.48 -14.04
N GLU A 154 -19.71 -11.61 -13.33
CA GLU A 154 -20.80 -12.56 -13.33
C GLU A 154 -22.10 -11.95 -12.78
N ASP A 155 -22.03 -11.26 -11.64
CA ASP A 155 -23.20 -10.62 -11.02
C ASP A 155 -23.80 -9.53 -11.91
N VAL A 156 -22.95 -8.75 -12.60
CA VAL A 156 -23.38 -7.75 -13.58
C VAL A 156 -24.07 -8.40 -14.78
N SER A 157 -23.48 -9.45 -15.35
CA SER A 157 -24.04 -10.16 -16.51
C SER A 157 -25.38 -10.83 -16.20
N ASN A 158 -25.57 -11.29 -14.96
CA ASN A 158 -26.81 -11.89 -14.49
C ASN A 158 -27.88 -10.87 -14.06
N GLY A 159 -27.58 -9.56 -14.15
CA GLY A 159 -28.48 -8.49 -13.73
C GLY A 159 -28.66 -8.37 -12.20
N ASN A 160 -27.83 -9.07 -11.43
CA ASN A 160 -27.88 -9.08 -9.96
C ASN A 160 -27.24 -7.82 -9.34
N LYS A 161 -26.43 -7.09 -10.12
CA LYS A 161 -25.74 -5.90 -9.69
C LYS A 161 -25.84 -4.78 -10.72
N ILE A 162 -26.27 -3.61 -10.26
CA ILE A 162 -26.28 -2.39 -11.06
C ILE A 162 -25.06 -1.56 -10.63
N LEU A 163 -24.11 -1.36 -11.56
CA LEU A 163 -22.95 -0.52 -11.32
C LEU A 163 -23.38 0.97 -11.39
N LYS A 164 -22.95 1.75 -10.43
CA LYS A 164 -23.06 3.21 -10.51
C LYS A 164 -21.85 3.72 -11.31
N ASN A 165 -22.11 4.63 -12.25
CA ASN A 165 -21.00 5.34 -12.89
C ASN A 165 -20.23 6.12 -11.81
N PRO A 166 -18.90 6.07 -11.81
CA PRO A 166 -18.10 6.91 -10.93
C PRO A 166 -18.42 8.38 -11.19
N THR A 167 -18.72 9.11 -10.13
CA THR A 167 -19.01 10.57 -10.17
C THR A 167 -17.71 11.35 -10.16
#